data_b79ef7aed411dfa1d1e9e6d022d4c98a
#
_entry.id   b79ef7aed411dfa1d1e9e6d022d4c98a
#
_cell.length_a   1.000
_cell.length_b   1.000
_cell.length_c   1.000
_cell.angle_alpha   90.00
_cell.angle_beta   90.00
_cell.angle_gamma   90.00
#
_symmetry.space_group_name_H-M   'P 1'
#
loop_
_entity.id
_entity.type
_entity.pdbx_description
1 polymer ?
#
loop_
_entity_poly.entity_id
_entity_poly.type
_entity_poly.pdbx_seq_one_letter_code
_entity_poly.pdbx_strand_id
1 'polypeptide(L)' 'MIFTNDELNLMCIYDTGTRTGLIEALSTIREQLEADETELLQMTNSAIKKLHAMSDEDYAALELFPDFNEE' A
#
# COMPACT_ATOMS: atom_id res chain seq x y z
N MET A 1 6.03 -8.01 -10.79
CA MET A 1 5.39 -7.09 -9.86
C MET A 1 4.61 -7.85 -8.83
N ILE A 2 4.88 -7.64 -7.59
CA ILE A 2 4.22 -8.40 -6.53
C ILE A 2 2.94 -7.74 -6.04
N PHE A 3 2.73 -6.48 -6.36
CA PHE A 3 1.52 -5.78 -5.94
C PHE A 3 0.49 -5.79 -7.07
N THR A 4 -0.78 -5.93 -6.69
CA THR A 4 -1.86 -5.79 -7.67
C THR A 4 -2.10 -4.31 -7.94
N ASN A 5 -2.85 -4.03 -9.00
CA ASN A 5 -3.18 -2.64 -9.31
C ASN A 5 -3.95 -1.99 -8.17
N ASP A 6 -4.85 -2.74 -7.54
CA ASP A 6 -5.61 -2.19 -6.42
C ASP A 6 -4.69 -1.85 -5.26
N GLU A 7 -3.72 -2.72 -4.99
CA GLU A 7 -2.76 -2.46 -3.93
C GLU A 7 -1.90 -1.25 -4.25
N LEU A 8 -1.47 -1.12 -5.49
CA LEU A 8 -0.68 0.04 -5.89
C LEU A 8 -1.46 1.33 -5.76
N ASN A 9 -2.72 1.31 -6.14
CA ASN A 9 -3.57 2.49 -5.99
C ASN A 9 -3.71 2.88 -4.52
N LEU A 10 -3.94 1.89 -3.67
CA LEU A 10 -4.05 2.15 -2.24
C LEU A 10 -2.76 2.75 -1.70
N MET A 11 -1.63 2.20 -2.11
CA MET A 11 -0.34 2.68 -1.65
C MET A 11 -0.08 4.10 -2.12
N CYS A 12 -0.47 4.43 -3.36
CA CYS A 12 -0.29 5.78 -3.87
C CYS A 12 -1.10 6.80 -3.09
N ILE A 13 -2.32 6.42 -2.70
CA ILE A 13 -3.19 7.34 -1.97
C ILE A 13 -2.58 7.71 -0.62
N TYR A 14 -1.95 6.74 0.04
CA TYR A 14 -1.45 6.94 1.39
C TYR A 14 0.07 7.05 1.46
N ASP A 15 0.73 7.17 0.32
CA ASP A 15 2.18 7.23 0.27
C ASP A 15 2.68 8.47 1.00
N THR A 16 3.62 8.27 1.91
CA THR A 16 4.22 9.37 2.65
C THR A 16 5.65 9.64 2.19
N GLY A 17 6.10 8.94 1.16
CA GLY A 17 7.44 9.11 0.65
C GLY A 17 8.44 8.09 1.16
N THR A 18 8.09 7.32 2.18
CA THR A 18 8.97 6.28 2.71
C THR A 18 8.20 5.01 2.92
N ARG A 19 8.94 3.90 2.91
CA ARG A 19 8.32 2.58 3.09
C ARG A 19 7.74 2.45 4.50
N THR A 20 8.48 2.85 5.52
CA THR A 20 7.98 2.76 6.88
C THR A 20 6.79 3.68 7.10
N GLY A 21 6.83 4.87 6.54
CA GLY A 21 5.70 5.79 6.67
C GLY A 21 4.44 5.22 6.04
N LEU A 22 4.59 4.59 4.88
CA LEU A 22 3.45 3.97 4.21
C LEU A 22 2.91 2.81 5.04
N ILE A 23 3.79 1.99 5.60
CA ILE A 23 3.36 0.89 6.45
C ILE A 23 2.56 1.42 7.64
N GLU A 24 3.04 2.49 8.25
CA GLU A 24 2.33 3.07 9.39
C GLU A 24 0.97 3.61 8.98
N ALA A 25 0.91 4.29 7.85
CA ALA A 25 -0.35 4.84 7.37
C ALA A 25 -1.36 3.73 7.10
N LEU A 26 -0.92 2.66 6.44
CA LEU A 26 -1.81 1.54 6.15
C LEU A 26 -2.22 0.81 7.43
N SER A 27 -1.33 0.71 8.39
CA SER A 27 -1.66 0.08 9.67
C SER A 27 -2.73 0.88 10.40
N THR A 28 -2.65 2.19 10.36
CA THR A 28 -3.65 3.04 11.00
C THR A 28 -5.01 2.86 10.34
N ILE A 29 -5.03 2.81 8.99
CA ILE A 29 -6.27 2.61 8.27
C ILE A 29 -6.86 1.25 8.59
N ARG A 30 -6.01 0.22 8.66
CA ARG A 30 -6.46 -1.13 8.97
C ARG A 30 -7.22 -1.16 10.29
N GLU A 31 -6.74 -0.41 11.27
CA GLU A 31 -7.39 -0.41 12.57
C GLU A 31 -8.72 0.30 12.54
N GLN A 32 -8.95 1.16 11.55
CA GLN A 32 -10.18 1.91 11.47
C GLN A 32 -11.24 1.24 10.59
N LEU A 33 -10.88 0.16 9.91
CA LEU A 33 -11.81 -0.51 9.03
C LEU A 33 -12.87 -1.27 9.82
N GLU A 34 -14.09 -1.25 9.29
CA GLU A 34 -15.18 -1.96 9.94
C GLU A 34 -15.08 -3.45 9.66
N ALA A 35 -15.77 -4.24 10.46
CA ALA A 35 -15.70 -5.68 10.31
C ALA A 35 -16.23 -6.16 8.97
N ASP A 36 -17.14 -5.41 8.35
CA ASP A 36 -17.71 -5.82 7.08
C ASP A 36 -16.90 -5.32 5.88
N GLU A 37 -15.80 -4.62 6.10
CA GLU A 37 -14.93 -4.17 5.01
C GLU A 37 -13.80 -5.17 4.81
N THR A 38 -14.14 -6.43 4.63
CA THR A 38 -13.15 -7.49 4.62
C THR A 38 -12.25 -7.43 3.40
N GLU A 39 -12.78 -7.03 2.24
CA GLU A 39 -11.95 -6.96 1.04
C GLU A 39 -10.88 -5.90 1.18
N LEU A 40 -11.27 -4.73 1.68
CA LEU A 40 -10.30 -3.66 1.87
C LEU A 40 -9.31 -4.04 2.97
N LEU A 41 -9.78 -4.71 4.01
CA LEU A 41 -8.90 -5.15 5.08
C LEU A 41 -7.88 -6.14 4.55
N GLN A 42 -8.30 -7.10 3.74
CA GLN A 42 -7.37 -8.08 3.17
C GLN A 42 -6.36 -7.41 2.26
N MET A 43 -6.81 -6.46 1.45
CA MET A 43 -5.92 -5.73 0.57
C MET A 43 -4.88 -4.95 1.37
N THR A 44 -5.33 -4.27 2.42
CA THR A 44 -4.45 -3.49 3.28
C THR A 44 -3.43 -4.40 3.97
N ASN A 45 -3.89 -5.50 4.53
CA ASN A 45 -2.99 -6.45 5.18
C ASN A 45 -1.97 -7.01 4.20
N SER A 46 -2.41 -7.34 2.99
CA SER A 46 -1.52 -7.89 1.97
C SER A 46 -0.45 -6.87 1.60
N ALA A 47 -0.84 -5.61 1.42
CA ALA A 47 0.12 -4.57 1.06
C ALA A 47 1.13 -4.37 2.18
N ILE A 48 0.67 -4.34 3.43
CA ILE A 48 1.56 -4.18 4.58
C ILE A 48 2.56 -5.33 4.63
N LYS A 49 2.07 -6.56 4.46
CA LYS A 49 2.94 -7.73 4.52
C LYS A 49 3.99 -7.68 3.44
N LYS A 50 3.60 -7.29 2.23
CA LYS A 50 4.55 -7.20 1.12
C LYS A 50 5.56 -6.09 1.35
N LEU A 51 5.13 -4.97 1.93
CA LEU A 51 6.04 -3.88 2.24
C LEU A 51 7.07 -4.29 3.30
N HIS A 52 6.66 -5.08 4.27
CA HIS A 52 7.60 -5.58 5.27
C HIS A 52 8.62 -6.54 4.66
N ALA A 53 8.23 -7.25 3.62
CA ALA A 53 9.10 -8.24 3.01
C ALA A 53 10.11 -7.62 2.04
N MET A 54 9.93 -6.36 1.66
CA MET A 54 10.81 -5.73 0.70
C MET A 54 11.75 -4.76 1.40
N SER A 55 12.84 -4.40 0.72
CA SER A 55 13.79 -3.43 1.25
C SER A 55 13.39 -2.02 0.86
N ASP A 56 14.05 -1.04 1.46
CA ASP A 56 13.83 0.35 1.08
C ASP A 56 14.24 0.59 -0.36
N GLU A 57 15.26 -0.10 -0.83
CA GLU A 57 15.68 0.02 -2.22
C GLU A 57 14.59 -0.49 -3.15
N ASP A 58 13.99 -1.61 -2.80
CA ASP A 58 12.91 -2.15 -3.61
C ASP A 58 11.72 -1.21 -3.63
N TYR A 59 11.42 -0.60 -2.50
CA TYR A 59 10.33 0.35 -2.43
C TYR A 59 10.60 1.55 -3.32
N ALA A 60 11.82 2.05 -3.31
CA ALA A 60 12.17 3.19 -4.15
C ALA A 60 12.02 2.85 -5.63
N ALA A 61 12.27 1.60 -6.00
CA ALA A 61 12.16 1.17 -7.39
C ALA A 61 10.71 1.06 -7.85
N LEU A 62 9.74 1.03 -6.92
CA LEU A 62 8.35 0.92 -7.31
C LEU A 62 7.85 2.16 -8.02
N GLU A 63 8.43 3.32 -7.76
CA GLU A 63 8.03 4.55 -8.42
C GLU A 63 6.52 4.73 -8.35
N LEU A 64 6.01 4.92 -7.16
CA LEU A 64 4.59 5.11 -6.95
C LEU A 64 4.18 6.51 -7.41
N PHE A 65 3.58 6.60 -8.57
CA PHE A 65 3.10 7.87 -9.09
C PHE A 65 1.59 7.87 -9.10
N PRO A 66 0.97 8.98 -8.76
CA PRO A 66 -0.49 9.08 -8.82
C PRO A 66 -0.93 9.37 -10.25
N ASP A 67 -0.43 8.66 -11.23
CA ASP A 67 -0.71 8.95 -12.60
C ASP A 67 -1.36 7.74 -13.20
N PHE A 68 -2.58 7.50 -12.85
CA PHE A 68 -3.22 6.32 -13.26
C PHE A 68 -3.95 6.44 -14.56
N ASN A 69 -4.11 7.63 -15.05
CA ASN A 69 -4.96 7.81 -16.18
C ASN A 69 -4.24 7.82 -17.44
N GLU A 70 -3.18 7.37 -17.52
CA GLU A 70 -2.49 7.44 -18.61
C GLU A 70 -3.10 6.79 -19.61
N GLU A 71 -3.59 6.48 -19.68
CA GLU A 71 -4.20 5.97 -20.53
C GLU A 71 -4.62 6.28 -21.38
#